data_0da2f32d4da0487d39caae37bd9c027b
#
_entry.id   0da2f32d4da0487d39caae37bd9c027b
#
_cell.length_a   1.000
_cell.length_b   1.000
_cell.length_c   1.000
_cell.angle_alpha   90.00
_cell.angle_beta   90.00
_cell.angle_gamma   90.00
#
_symmetry.space_group_name_H-M   'P 1'
#
loop_
_entity.id
_entity.type
_entity.pdbx_description
1 polymer ?
#
loop_
_entity_poly.entity_id
_entity_poly.type
_entity_poly.pdbx_seq_one_letter_code
_entity_poly.pdbx_strand_id
1 'polypeptide(L)'
;MTALTHQTTSQLHTAPAQPTLSAKALLQSDDEALARMLLTHCSECANALMTSLLKGCDSEHPGVEALRALLMVACATTEQEQRRARNTLECMFILGTARWGRKARSEGVASFQLASQRWIGRLLQLPTFDPDALCALFTGQGAYTVVIPGSPYWPESLEDLDVRSDWAPPLALWVQGDATALTSCDRPVSIVGSRGVNEYGRHVARNLACQTALNGHLVVSGGAMGIDAAAHWGALEAMNQLGAKVAGRTVAIFAGGLDHCGPTTNMRLFEQICTRHARVSECTPSTIPEPRRFLLRNRLIAALAYSVVVAQARLRSGALNTAGWANEMNRRLFAVPGEITTPAHAGCNRLIADQQASLLSSTSDIEQLCHETHAPSIRP
;
A
#
# COMPACT_ATOMS: atom_id res chain seq x y z
N MET A 1 62.25 -14.93 -16.70
CA MET A 1 62.03 -13.68 -17.42
C MET A 1 60.87 -13.90 -18.36
N THR A 2 59.70 -13.47 -18.00
CA THR A 2 58.56 -13.32 -18.92
C THR A 2 57.60 -12.30 -18.28
N ALA A 3 57.50 -11.14 -18.91
CA ALA A 3 56.76 -9.99 -18.47
C ALA A 3 55.25 -10.20 -18.70
N LEU A 4 54.44 -10.01 -17.66
CA LEU A 4 52.98 -9.90 -17.72
C LEU A 4 52.62 -8.43 -17.93
N THR A 5 52.13 -8.13 -19.13
CA THR A 5 51.51 -6.85 -19.49
C THR A 5 50.14 -6.70 -18.85
N HIS A 6 49.99 -5.73 -17.95
CA HIS A 6 48.69 -5.26 -17.46
C HIS A 6 48.03 -4.45 -18.56
N GLN A 7 46.90 -4.98 -19.08
CA GLN A 7 45.93 -4.18 -19.84
C GLN A 7 44.99 -3.50 -18.87
N THR A 8 45.11 -2.20 -18.75
CA THR A 8 44.20 -1.28 -18.09
C THR A 8 42.97 -1.10 -18.99
N THR A 9 41.85 -1.73 -18.63
CA THR A 9 40.53 -1.45 -19.20
C THR A 9 40.05 -0.11 -18.67
N SER A 10 40.10 0.93 -19.47
CA SER A 10 39.48 2.22 -19.20
C SER A 10 37.98 2.05 -19.32
N GLN A 11 37.25 2.08 -18.17
CA GLN A 11 35.82 2.27 -18.15
C GLN A 11 35.52 3.68 -18.67
N LEU A 12 34.92 3.74 -19.83
CA LEU A 12 34.24 4.93 -20.36
C LEU A 12 33.08 5.32 -19.43
N HIS A 13 33.33 6.29 -18.56
CA HIS A 13 32.26 7.05 -17.95
C HIS A 13 31.56 7.86 -19.05
N THR A 14 30.48 7.30 -19.59
CA THR A 14 29.53 8.09 -20.37
C THR A 14 28.92 9.11 -19.44
N ALA A 15 29.18 10.38 -19.68
CA ALA A 15 28.52 11.49 -19.01
C ALA A 15 26.99 11.34 -19.18
N PRO A 16 26.16 11.64 -18.14
CA PRO A 16 24.72 11.54 -18.27
C PRO A 16 24.26 12.47 -19.41
N ALA A 17 23.52 11.90 -20.37
CA ALA A 17 22.92 12.66 -21.46
C ALA A 17 22.09 13.82 -20.90
N GLN A 18 22.17 14.98 -21.53
CA GLN A 18 21.47 16.19 -21.09
C GLN A 18 19.95 15.93 -20.94
N PRO A 19 19.36 16.13 -19.75
CA PRO A 19 17.96 15.72 -19.46
C PRO A 19 16.90 16.45 -20.30
N THR A 20 17.25 17.57 -20.92
CA THR A 20 16.33 18.51 -21.53
C THR A 20 15.58 18.04 -22.77
N LEU A 21 16.20 17.18 -23.60
CA LEU A 21 15.56 16.66 -24.82
C LEU A 21 14.74 15.37 -24.54
N SER A 22 15.19 14.58 -23.56
CA SER A 22 14.56 13.30 -23.20
C SER A 22 13.26 13.47 -22.39
N ALA A 23 13.15 14.49 -21.53
CA ALA A 23 11.99 14.73 -20.68
C ALA A 23 10.75 15.26 -21.42
N LYS A 24 10.88 15.67 -22.69
CA LYS A 24 9.78 16.26 -23.49
C LYS A 24 8.62 15.28 -23.69
N ALA A 25 8.90 14.02 -23.95
CA ALA A 25 7.88 12.99 -24.11
C ALA A 25 7.09 12.78 -22.81
N LEU A 26 7.79 12.72 -21.67
CA LEU A 26 7.16 12.57 -20.36
C LEU A 26 6.33 13.81 -19.96
N LEU A 27 6.80 15.02 -20.30
CA LEU A 27 6.05 16.27 -20.10
C LEU A 27 4.76 16.34 -20.94
N GLN A 28 4.71 15.63 -22.06
CA GLN A 28 3.55 15.56 -22.96
C GLN A 28 2.62 14.37 -22.66
N SER A 29 3.02 13.45 -21.78
CA SER A 29 2.20 12.33 -21.38
C SER A 29 1.02 12.81 -20.53
N ASP A 30 -0.17 12.27 -20.82
CA ASP A 30 -1.40 12.46 -20.02
C ASP A 30 -1.75 11.19 -19.20
N ASP A 31 -0.81 10.25 -19.09
CA ASP A 31 -1.01 9.00 -18.33
C ASP A 31 -0.92 9.25 -16.82
N GLU A 32 -2.09 9.29 -16.18
CA GLU A 32 -2.21 9.50 -14.73
C GLU A 32 -1.62 8.33 -13.94
N ALA A 33 -1.73 7.10 -14.43
CA ALA A 33 -1.17 5.93 -13.75
C ALA A 33 0.36 5.99 -13.74
N LEU A 34 0.98 6.30 -14.88
CA LEU A 34 2.42 6.50 -14.97
C LEU A 34 2.88 7.66 -14.07
N ALA A 35 2.17 8.78 -14.10
CA ALA A 35 2.50 9.92 -13.26
C ALA A 35 2.49 9.54 -11.77
N ARG A 36 1.45 8.84 -11.30
CA ARG A 36 1.35 8.39 -9.90
C ARG A 36 2.40 7.34 -9.53
N MET A 37 2.78 6.45 -10.44
CA MET A 37 3.90 5.53 -10.24
C MET A 37 5.21 6.30 -10.00
N LEU A 38 5.50 7.30 -10.82
CA LEU A 38 6.70 8.14 -10.71
C LEU A 38 6.69 8.99 -9.44
N LEU A 39 5.54 9.58 -9.07
CA LEU A 39 5.40 10.32 -7.82
C LEU A 39 5.55 9.42 -6.59
N THR A 40 5.08 8.17 -6.65
CA THR A 40 5.33 7.17 -5.60
C THR A 40 6.82 6.83 -5.50
N HIS A 41 7.50 6.65 -6.64
CA HIS A 41 8.95 6.46 -6.66
C HIS A 41 9.68 7.65 -6.02
N CYS A 42 9.27 8.88 -6.32
CA CYS A 42 9.86 10.09 -5.74
C CYS A 42 9.68 10.16 -4.22
N SER A 43 8.49 9.85 -3.73
CA SER A 43 8.14 9.95 -2.29
C SER A 43 8.48 8.68 -1.49
N GLU A 44 8.82 7.56 -2.16
CA GLU A 44 9.09 6.21 -1.62
C GLU A 44 7.88 5.50 -0.98
N CYS A 45 6.84 6.20 -0.67
CA CYS A 45 5.55 5.71 -0.16
C CYS A 45 4.56 6.88 -0.09
N ALA A 46 3.36 6.64 0.44
CA ALA A 46 2.40 7.72 0.71
C ALA A 46 3.03 8.81 1.58
N ASN A 47 2.83 10.05 1.19
CA ASN A 47 3.47 11.21 1.79
C ASN A 47 2.51 12.40 1.83
N ALA A 48 2.26 12.95 3.01
CA ALA A 48 1.33 14.06 3.21
C ALA A 48 1.70 15.32 2.40
N LEU A 49 2.99 15.60 2.20
CA LEU A 49 3.43 16.75 1.39
C LEU A 49 3.11 16.51 -0.10
N MET A 50 3.29 15.28 -0.60
CA MET A 50 2.93 14.91 -1.96
C MET A 50 1.42 14.97 -2.17
N THR A 51 0.64 14.49 -1.22
CA THR A 51 -0.84 14.57 -1.27
C THR A 51 -1.30 16.02 -1.25
N SER A 52 -0.67 16.90 -0.46
CA SER A 52 -0.95 18.33 -0.51
C SER A 52 -0.67 18.91 -1.90
N LEU A 53 0.44 18.52 -2.53
CA LEU A 53 0.74 18.96 -3.90
C LEU A 53 -0.35 18.53 -4.88
N LEU A 54 -0.76 17.26 -4.84
CA LEU A 54 -1.82 16.72 -5.71
C LEU A 54 -3.16 17.41 -5.50
N LYS A 55 -3.55 17.70 -4.25
CA LYS A 55 -4.78 18.44 -3.94
C LYS A 55 -4.73 19.90 -4.41
N GLY A 56 -3.55 20.41 -4.74
CA GLY A 56 -3.36 21.75 -5.31
C GLY A 56 -3.55 21.83 -6.82
N CYS A 57 -3.62 20.68 -7.49
CA CYS A 57 -3.88 20.60 -8.91
C CYS A 57 -5.37 20.82 -9.22
N ASP A 58 -5.67 21.43 -10.36
CA ASP A 58 -7.05 21.75 -10.78
C ASP A 58 -7.58 20.81 -11.89
N SER A 59 -6.74 19.89 -12.36
CA SER A 59 -7.08 18.98 -13.48
C SER A 59 -7.74 17.68 -13.00
N GLU A 60 -8.39 16.98 -13.91
CA GLU A 60 -8.88 15.62 -13.71
C GLU A 60 -7.72 14.61 -13.54
N HIS A 61 -6.49 15.03 -13.91
CA HIS A 61 -5.26 14.25 -13.82
C HIS A 61 -4.23 14.92 -12.88
N PRO A 62 -4.49 14.97 -11.56
CA PRO A 62 -3.64 15.69 -10.62
C PRO A 62 -2.22 15.13 -10.52
N GLY A 63 -2.03 13.83 -10.76
CA GLY A 63 -0.71 13.22 -10.81
C GLY A 63 0.13 13.74 -11.98
N VAL A 64 -0.47 13.82 -13.16
CA VAL A 64 0.17 14.38 -14.36
C VAL A 64 0.57 15.84 -14.14
N GLU A 65 -0.31 16.66 -13.57
CA GLU A 65 -0.03 18.07 -13.31
C GLU A 65 1.10 18.24 -12.28
N ALA A 66 1.06 17.50 -11.18
CA ALA A 66 2.11 17.51 -10.16
C ALA A 66 3.47 17.04 -10.71
N LEU A 67 3.47 15.97 -11.52
CA LEU A 67 4.69 15.46 -12.17
C LEU A 67 5.28 16.50 -13.13
N ARG A 68 4.44 17.14 -13.95
CA ARG A 68 4.88 18.22 -14.85
C ARG A 68 5.49 19.38 -14.08
N ALA A 69 4.88 19.79 -12.97
CA ALA A 69 5.41 20.89 -12.15
C ALA A 69 6.80 20.54 -11.59
N LEU A 70 7.04 19.30 -11.13
CA LEU A 70 8.36 18.83 -10.69
C LEU A 70 9.36 18.78 -11.83
N LEU A 71 8.96 18.28 -13.01
CA LEU A 71 9.82 18.22 -14.21
C LEU A 71 10.17 19.62 -14.74
N MET A 72 9.25 20.59 -14.67
CA MET A 72 9.55 21.97 -15.04
C MET A 72 10.67 22.57 -14.18
N VAL A 73 10.71 22.27 -12.88
CA VAL A 73 11.81 22.69 -12.01
C VAL A 73 13.10 21.94 -12.39
N ALA A 74 13.01 20.65 -12.70
CA ALA A 74 14.16 19.81 -13.08
C ALA A 74 14.81 20.23 -14.40
N CYS A 75 13.99 20.67 -15.38
CA CYS A 75 14.41 21.00 -16.74
C CYS A 75 14.68 22.49 -16.96
N ALA A 76 14.47 23.34 -15.97
CA ALA A 76 14.71 24.79 -16.09
C ALA A 76 16.20 25.06 -16.34
N THR A 77 16.49 25.81 -17.41
CA THR A 77 17.85 26.07 -17.87
C THR A 77 18.38 27.43 -17.42
N THR A 78 17.46 28.37 -17.15
CA THR A 78 17.80 29.71 -16.67
C THR A 78 17.36 29.90 -15.21
N GLU A 79 18.05 30.80 -14.49
CA GLU A 79 17.69 31.12 -13.10
C GLU A 79 16.25 31.66 -12.98
N GLN A 80 15.80 32.42 -13.98
CA GLN A 80 14.47 32.98 -14.03
C GLN A 80 13.40 31.88 -14.20
N GLU A 81 13.62 30.91 -15.11
CA GLU A 81 12.73 29.75 -15.28
C GLU A 81 12.66 28.92 -14.01
N GLN A 82 13.81 28.66 -13.40
CA GLN A 82 13.91 27.87 -12.17
C GLN A 82 13.14 28.53 -11.01
N ARG A 83 13.27 29.85 -10.86
CA ARG A 83 12.52 30.62 -9.87
C ARG A 83 11.02 30.56 -10.12
N ARG A 84 10.58 30.73 -11.38
CA ARG A 84 9.16 30.67 -11.76
C ARG A 84 8.58 29.28 -11.48
N ALA A 85 9.25 28.22 -11.91
CA ALA A 85 8.80 26.83 -11.72
C ALA A 85 8.71 26.46 -10.23
N ARG A 86 9.68 26.87 -9.41
CA ARG A 86 9.64 26.67 -7.95
C ARG A 86 8.48 27.41 -7.29
N ASN A 87 8.24 28.66 -7.68
CA ASN A 87 7.12 29.43 -7.14
C ASN A 87 5.78 28.78 -7.51
N THR A 88 5.60 28.30 -8.75
CA THR A 88 4.40 27.58 -9.16
C THR A 88 4.20 26.32 -8.32
N LEU A 89 5.23 25.51 -8.14
CA LEU A 89 5.19 24.28 -7.35
C LEU A 89 4.82 24.57 -5.88
N GLU A 90 5.38 25.65 -5.30
CA GLU A 90 5.06 26.07 -3.92
C GLU A 90 3.62 26.58 -3.79
N CYS A 91 3.14 27.37 -4.77
CA CYS A 91 1.75 27.82 -4.80
C CYS A 91 0.77 26.64 -4.87
N MET A 92 1.04 25.65 -5.70
CA MET A 92 0.24 24.42 -5.76
C MET A 92 0.21 23.70 -4.41
N PHE A 93 1.35 23.55 -3.75
CA PHE A 93 1.43 22.93 -2.42
C PHE A 93 0.62 23.70 -1.36
N ILE A 94 0.73 25.06 -1.33
CA ILE A 94 0.00 25.89 -0.38
C ILE A 94 -1.51 25.80 -0.63
N LEU A 95 -1.93 25.89 -1.88
CA LEU A 95 -3.33 25.76 -2.28
C LEU A 95 -3.89 24.38 -1.90
N GLY A 96 -3.15 23.32 -2.19
CA GLY A 96 -3.58 21.96 -1.88
C GLY A 96 -3.63 21.67 -0.38
N THR A 97 -2.72 22.26 0.39
CA THR A 97 -2.76 22.18 1.86
C THR A 97 -4.04 22.87 2.40
N ALA A 98 -4.42 24.02 1.83
CA ALA A 98 -5.65 24.70 2.19
C ALA A 98 -6.91 23.91 1.77
N ARG A 99 -6.93 23.33 0.56
CA ARG A 99 -8.01 22.45 0.08
C ARG A 99 -8.16 21.18 0.93
N TRP A 100 -7.06 20.71 1.50
CA TRP A 100 -7.07 19.59 2.45
C TRP A 100 -7.55 20.01 3.85
N GLY A 101 -8.05 21.23 4.02
CA GLY A 101 -8.51 21.74 5.31
C GLY A 101 -7.40 22.00 6.32
N ARG A 102 -6.14 22.10 5.87
CA ARG A 102 -4.93 22.29 6.70
C ARG A 102 -4.35 23.69 6.48
N LYS A 103 -3.54 24.15 7.43
CA LYS A 103 -2.84 25.43 7.31
C LYS A 103 -1.40 25.20 6.83
N ALA A 104 -1.03 25.82 5.72
CA ALA A 104 0.35 25.87 5.28
C ALA A 104 1.15 26.82 6.20
N ARG A 105 1.87 26.25 7.17
CA ARG A 105 2.78 27.01 8.04
C ARG A 105 4.15 27.12 7.37
N SER A 106 4.95 28.13 7.75
CA SER A 106 6.31 28.33 7.23
C SER A 106 7.20 27.08 7.30
N GLU A 107 7.11 26.34 8.42
CA GLU A 107 7.84 25.06 8.61
C GLU A 107 7.38 23.97 7.64
N GLY A 108 6.07 23.90 7.34
CA GLY A 108 5.52 22.98 6.35
C GLY A 108 5.99 23.31 4.93
N VAL A 109 6.05 24.59 4.57
CA VAL A 109 6.58 25.05 3.28
C VAL A 109 8.07 24.73 3.18
N ALA A 110 8.86 25.00 4.20
CA ALA A 110 10.28 24.65 4.23
C ALA A 110 10.50 23.13 4.09
N SER A 111 9.69 22.32 4.79
CA SER A 111 9.72 20.85 4.68
C SER A 111 9.37 20.38 3.26
N PHE A 112 8.38 21.03 2.62
CA PHE A 112 8.01 20.76 1.24
C PHE A 112 9.14 21.11 0.26
N GLN A 113 9.78 22.26 0.43
CA GLN A 113 10.92 22.67 -0.41
C GLN A 113 12.06 21.64 -0.34
N LEU A 114 12.41 21.14 0.86
CA LEU A 114 13.41 20.09 1.03
C LEU A 114 12.97 18.75 0.43
N ALA A 115 11.70 18.39 0.57
CA ALA A 115 11.15 17.17 -0.01
C ALA A 115 11.14 17.22 -1.54
N SER A 116 10.68 18.32 -2.12
CA SER A 116 10.63 18.50 -3.58
C SER A 116 12.01 18.43 -4.23
N GLN A 117 13.06 18.96 -3.58
CA GLN A 117 14.44 18.81 -4.06
C GLN A 117 14.85 17.34 -4.13
N ARG A 118 14.53 16.54 -3.10
CA ARG A 118 14.81 15.09 -3.10
C ARG A 118 14.02 14.35 -4.17
N TRP A 119 12.74 14.70 -4.36
CA TRP A 119 11.90 14.11 -5.41
C TRP A 119 12.44 14.39 -6.80
N ILE A 120 12.81 15.63 -7.08
CA ILE A 120 13.46 16.03 -8.34
C ILE A 120 14.76 15.26 -8.52
N GLY A 121 15.59 15.13 -7.49
CA GLY A 121 16.83 14.36 -7.55
C GLY A 121 16.58 12.90 -7.95
N ARG A 122 15.52 12.26 -7.44
CA ARG A 122 15.15 10.89 -7.83
C ARG A 122 14.61 10.81 -9.25
N LEU A 123 13.80 11.78 -9.69
CA LEU A 123 13.36 11.85 -11.08
C LEU A 123 14.55 11.92 -12.05
N LEU A 124 15.56 12.72 -11.74
CA LEU A 124 16.74 12.85 -12.56
C LEU A 124 17.64 11.60 -12.58
N GLN A 125 17.46 10.67 -11.64
CA GLN A 125 18.15 9.39 -11.57
C GLN A 125 17.42 8.26 -12.33
N LEU A 126 16.26 8.53 -12.91
CA LEU A 126 15.56 7.54 -13.73
C LEU A 126 16.43 7.12 -14.93
N PRO A 127 16.41 5.83 -15.31
CA PRO A 127 17.27 5.33 -16.39
C PRO A 127 16.84 5.84 -17.78
N THR A 128 15.62 6.32 -17.90
CA THR A 128 15.02 6.86 -19.13
C THR A 128 13.92 7.86 -18.80
N PHE A 129 13.50 8.65 -19.78
CA PHE A 129 12.31 9.50 -19.72
C PHE A 129 11.29 9.11 -20.79
N ASP A 130 11.48 7.99 -21.43
CA ASP A 130 10.50 7.42 -22.35
C ASP A 130 9.31 6.84 -21.57
N PRO A 131 8.06 7.31 -21.80
CA PRO A 131 6.88 6.88 -21.05
C PRO A 131 6.62 5.38 -21.10
N ASP A 132 6.78 4.75 -22.27
CA ASP A 132 6.51 3.32 -22.46
C ASP A 132 7.54 2.47 -21.72
N ALA A 133 8.82 2.85 -21.81
CA ALA A 133 9.90 2.17 -21.08
C ALA A 133 9.75 2.33 -19.55
N LEU A 134 9.32 3.50 -19.07
CA LEU A 134 9.03 3.73 -17.65
C LEU A 134 7.81 2.92 -17.19
N CYS A 135 6.75 2.90 -17.99
CA CYS A 135 5.58 2.08 -17.71
C CYS A 135 5.97 0.60 -17.60
N ALA A 136 6.72 0.07 -18.56
CA ALA A 136 7.22 -1.30 -18.53
C ALA A 136 8.08 -1.58 -17.27
N LEU A 137 8.97 -0.65 -16.92
CA LEU A 137 9.83 -0.77 -15.73
C LEU A 137 9.00 -0.84 -14.45
N PHE A 138 8.07 0.10 -14.26
CA PHE A 138 7.29 0.20 -13.03
C PHE A 138 6.14 -0.82 -12.93
N THR A 139 5.72 -1.42 -14.05
CA THR A 139 4.76 -2.54 -14.05
C THR A 139 5.42 -3.91 -14.03
N GLY A 140 6.76 -3.98 -13.93
CA GLY A 140 7.49 -5.26 -14.00
C GLY A 140 7.24 -5.98 -15.31
N GLN A 141 7.33 -5.27 -16.45
CA GLN A 141 7.04 -5.79 -17.80
C GLN A 141 5.60 -6.35 -17.92
N GLY A 142 4.65 -5.71 -17.23
CA GLY A 142 3.25 -6.15 -17.22
C GLY A 142 2.90 -7.22 -16.18
N ALA A 143 3.85 -7.58 -15.29
CA ALA A 143 3.60 -8.54 -14.20
C ALA A 143 2.67 -7.97 -13.12
N TYR A 144 2.55 -6.65 -13.04
CA TYR A 144 1.75 -5.93 -12.05
C TYR A 144 0.71 -5.04 -12.71
N THR A 145 -0.53 -5.14 -12.25
CA THR A 145 -1.57 -4.15 -12.55
C THR A 145 -1.42 -2.98 -11.59
N VAL A 146 -1.43 -1.77 -12.10
CA VAL A 146 -1.40 -0.56 -11.26
C VAL A 146 -2.82 -0.03 -11.12
N VAL A 147 -3.27 0.11 -9.87
CA VAL A 147 -4.60 0.62 -9.50
C VAL A 147 -4.42 2.00 -8.87
N ILE A 148 -5.12 3.00 -9.38
CA ILE A 148 -5.04 4.39 -8.94
C ILE A 148 -6.41 4.91 -8.50
N PRO A 149 -6.49 6.00 -7.71
CA PRO A 149 -7.74 6.66 -7.38
C PRO A 149 -8.57 6.95 -8.63
N GLY A 150 -9.87 6.66 -8.56
CA GLY A 150 -10.80 6.80 -9.68
C GLY A 150 -10.85 5.63 -10.66
N SER A 151 -9.95 4.62 -10.53
CA SER A 151 -10.05 3.40 -11.32
C SER A 151 -11.12 2.44 -10.74
N PRO A 152 -11.70 1.54 -11.55
CA PRO A 152 -12.79 0.64 -11.10
C PRO A 152 -12.41 -0.30 -9.94
N TYR A 153 -11.12 -0.53 -9.75
CA TYR A 153 -10.59 -1.44 -8.73
C TYR A 153 -10.00 -0.69 -7.52
N TRP A 154 -10.14 0.65 -7.47
CA TRP A 154 -9.69 1.43 -6.34
C TRP A 154 -10.64 1.30 -5.15
N PRO A 155 -10.19 0.85 -3.98
CA PRO A 155 -11.02 0.82 -2.79
C PRO A 155 -11.20 2.22 -2.21
N GLU A 156 -12.39 2.78 -2.28
CA GLU A 156 -12.69 4.13 -1.76
C GLU A 156 -12.36 4.28 -0.26
N SER A 157 -12.44 3.18 0.49
CA SER A 157 -12.11 3.13 1.92
C SER A 157 -10.67 3.56 2.26
N LEU A 158 -9.77 3.61 1.26
CA LEU A 158 -8.40 4.13 1.43
C LEU A 158 -8.36 5.65 1.65
N GLU A 159 -9.39 6.37 1.21
CA GLU A 159 -9.49 7.82 1.42
C GLU A 159 -9.63 8.17 2.91
N ASP A 160 -10.15 7.25 3.74
CA ASP A 160 -10.24 7.42 5.20
C ASP A 160 -8.86 7.54 5.88
N LEU A 161 -7.76 7.26 5.18
CA LEU A 161 -6.41 7.49 5.69
C LEU A 161 -6.05 8.98 5.86
N ASP A 162 -6.93 9.87 5.45
CA ASP A 162 -6.81 11.31 5.68
C ASP A 162 -7.02 11.75 7.15
N VAL A 163 -7.42 10.83 8.05
CA VAL A 163 -7.76 11.19 9.45
C VAL A 163 -6.60 11.80 10.23
N ARG A 164 -5.34 11.48 9.86
CA ARG A 164 -4.14 12.01 10.51
C ARG A 164 -3.43 13.03 9.63
N SER A 165 -2.90 14.07 10.25
CA SER A 165 -2.22 15.15 9.54
C SER A 165 -0.88 14.77 8.91
N ASP A 166 -0.24 13.72 9.42
CA ASP A 166 1.07 13.22 9.00
C ASP A 166 0.98 12.04 8.00
N TRP A 167 -0.23 11.55 7.73
CA TRP A 167 -0.48 10.42 6.84
C TRP A 167 -1.35 10.80 5.64
N ALA A 168 -1.33 9.92 4.64
CA ALA A 168 -2.07 10.12 3.41
C ALA A 168 -2.45 8.78 2.79
N PRO A 169 -3.50 8.75 1.94
CA PRO A 169 -3.78 7.62 1.06
C PRO A 169 -2.58 7.30 0.16
N PRO A 170 -2.43 6.05 -0.30
CA PRO A 170 -1.45 5.71 -1.31
C PRO A 170 -1.76 6.42 -2.63
N LEU A 171 -0.74 6.73 -3.41
CA LEU A 171 -0.92 7.36 -4.73
C LEU A 171 -1.32 6.34 -5.79
N ALA A 172 -0.86 5.10 -5.62
CA ALA A 172 -1.13 3.95 -6.46
C ALA A 172 -0.96 2.67 -5.66
N LEU A 173 -1.57 1.59 -6.12
CA LEU A 173 -1.38 0.23 -5.63
C LEU A 173 -0.85 -0.64 -6.76
N TRP A 174 0.21 -1.39 -6.49
CA TRP A 174 0.69 -2.48 -7.35
C TRP A 174 -0.01 -3.76 -6.96
N VAL A 175 -0.62 -4.41 -7.93
CA VAL A 175 -1.41 -5.62 -7.72
C VAL A 175 -0.84 -6.75 -8.57
N GLN A 176 -0.60 -7.89 -7.96
CA GLN A 176 -0.31 -9.13 -8.66
C GLN A 176 -1.43 -10.14 -8.41
N GLY A 177 -1.94 -10.73 -9.48
CA GLY A 177 -3.14 -11.55 -9.46
C GLY A 177 -4.35 -10.80 -9.99
N ASP A 178 -5.51 -11.00 -9.40
CA ASP A 178 -6.77 -10.43 -9.85
C ASP A 178 -7.10 -9.13 -9.09
N ALA A 179 -6.94 -7.99 -9.75
CA ALA A 179 -7.21 -6.67 -9.15
C ALA A 179 -8.68 -6.48 -8.75
N THR A 180 -9.61 -7.22 -9.38
CA THR A 180 -11.04 -7.17 -8.99
C THR A 180 -11.29 -7.66 -7.56
N ALA A 181 -10.32 -8.36 -6.96
CA ALA A 181 -10.40 -8.79 -5.57
C ALA A 181 -10.50 -7.61 -4.59
N LEU A 182 -9.88 -6.46 -4.92
CA LEU A 182 -9.86 -5.28 -4.07
C LEU A 182 -11.26 -4.67 -3.80
N THR A 183 -12.16 -4.81 -4.76
CA THR A 183 -13.53 -4.26 -4.70
C THR A 183 -14.60 -5.34 -4.78
N SER A 184 -14.24 -6.61 -4.49
CA SER A 184 -15.14 -7.76 -4.59
C SER A 184 -16.16 -7.83 -3.47
N CYS A 185 -16.06 -7.01 -2.43
CA CYS A 185 -16.93 -7.04 -1.26
C CYS A 185 -17.01 -5.65 -0.61
N ASP A 186 -18.22 -5.21 -0.25
CA ASP A 186 -18.44 -3.91 0.41
C ASP A 186 -18.06 -3.94 1.91
N ARG A 187 -17.97 -5.12 2.50
CA ARG A 187 -17.66 -5.31 3.93
C ARG A 187 -16.50 -6.29 4.14
N PRO A 188 -15.27 -5.92 3.74
CA PRO A 188 -14.10 -6.76 3.93
C PRO A 188 -13.79 -6.96 5.42
N VAL A 189 -13.22 -8.12 5.75
CA VAL A 189 -12.78 -8.44 7.12
C VAL A 189 -11.25 -8.57 7.12
N SER A 190 -10.60 -7.73 7.92
CA SER A 190 -9.17 -7.88 8.18
C SER A 190 -8.92 -8.79 9.38
N ILE A 191 -8.08 -9.81 9.20
CA ILE A 191 -7.69 -10.73 10.27
C ILE A 191 -6.19 -10.62 10.48
N VAL A 192 -5.79 -10.15 11.67
CA VAL A 192 -4.39 -9.85 12.00
C VAL A 192 -3.97 -10.47 13.32
N GLY A 193 -2.64 -10.59 13.52
CA GLY A 193 -2.14 -11.08 14.78
C GLY A 193 -0.65 -11.34 14.85
N SER A 194 -0.25 -12.11 15.82
CA SER A 194 1.14 -12.44 16.11
C SER A 194 1.77 -13.31 15.02
N ARG A 195 3.05 -13.05 14.73
CA ARG A 195 3.89 -13.91 13.88
C ARG A 195 4.21 -15.24 14.56
N GLY A 196 4.51 -15.19 15.86
CA GLY A 196 4.70 -16.39 16.70
C GLY A 196 3.36 -16.83 17.30
N VAL A 197 2.59 -17.58 16.52
CA VAL A 197 1.23 -18.03 16.86
C VAL A 197 1.29 -19.42 17.51
N ASN A 198 0.45 -19.66 18.54
CA ASN A 198 0.19 -20.99 19.07
C ASN A 198 -0.91 -21.71 18.24
N GLU A 199 -1.20 -22.96 18.59
CA GLU A 199 -2.17 -23.77 17.87
C GLU A 199 -3.59 -23.18 17.95
N TYR A 200 -4.00 -22.70 19.12
CA TYR A 200 -5.28 -22.03 19.29
C TYR A 200 -5.44 -20.81 18.36
N GLY A 201 -4.49 -19.88 18.37
CA GLY A 201 -4.56 -18.69 17.51
C GLY A 201 -4.57 -19.03 16.02
N ARG A 202 -3.77 -20.05 15.62
CA ARG A 202 -3.75 -20.54 14.22
C ARG A 202 -5.09 -21.13 13.82
N HIS A 203 -5.66 -21.98 14.67
CA HIS A 203 -6.96 -22.60 14.42
C HIS A 203 -8.07 -21.55 14.31
N VAL A 204 -8.13 -20.62 15.26
CA VAL A 204 -9.12 -19.52 15.28
C VAL A 204 -9.00 -18.67 14.01
N ALA A 205 -7.81 -18.21 13.65
CA ALA A 205 -7.62 -17.35 12.47
C ALA A 205 -8.01 -18.07 11.17
N ARG A 206 -7.61 -19.34 11.03
CA ARG A 206 -7.93 -20.15 9.85
C ARG A 206 -9.43 -20.42 9.73
N ASN A 207 -10.08 -20.82 10.83
CA ASN A 207 -11.51 -21.12 10.84
C ASN A 207 -12.33 -19.82 10.60
N LEU A 208 -12.00 -18.74 11.29
CA LEU A 208 -12.67 -17.45 11.09
C LEU A 208 -12.57 -16.99 9.63
N ALA A 209 -11.38 -17.04 9.03
CA ALA A 209 -11.18 -16.66 7.64
C ALA A 209 -11.94 -17.58 6.67
N CYS A 210 -11.98 -18.88 6.95
CA CYS A 210 -12.75 -19.84 6.18
C CYS A 210 -14.26 -19.50 6.23
N GLN A 211 -14.81 -19.30 7.42
CA GLN A 211 -16.23 -18.92 7.60
C GLN A 211 -16.52 -17.55 6.94
N THR A 212 -15.63 -16.58 7.09
CA THR A 212 -15.74 -15.27 6.42
C THR A 212 -15.84 -15.42 4.90
N ALA A 213 -14.94 -16.21 4.31
CA ALA A 213 -14.93 -16.45 2.87
C ALA A 213 -16.08 -17.35 2.39
N LEU A 214 -16.53 -18.33 3.19
CA LEU A 214 -17.73 -19.15 2.89
C LEU A 214 -19.00 -18.28 2.80
N ASN A 215 -19.04 -17.16 3.54
CA ASN A 215 -20.12 -16.19 3.49
C ASN A 215 -19.90 -15.08 2.43
N GLY A 216 -18.95 -15.25 1.51
CA GLY A 216 -18.71 -14.35 0.38
C GLY A 216 -17.90 -13.10 0.72
N HIS A 217 -17.40 -12.94 1.94
CA HIS A 217 -16.64 -11.75 2.34
C HIS A 217 -15.18 -11.84 1.94
N LEU A 218 -14.61 -10.67 1.63
CA LEU A 218 -13.17 -10.52 1.37
C LEU A 218 -12.39 -10.59 2.69
N VAL A 219 -11.39 -11.47 2.73
CA VAL A 219 -10.41 -11.55 3.83
C VAL A 219 -9.18 -10.73 3.47
N VAL A 220 -8.83 -9.74 4.30
CA VAL A 220 -7.63 -8.92 4.13
C VAL A 220 -6.64 -9.23 5.25
N SER A 221 -5.38 -9.41 4.91
CA SER A 221 -4.32 -9.59 5.91
C SER A 221 -2.96 -9.16 5.35
N GLY A 222 -1.93 -9.28 6.16
CA GLY A 222 -0.56 -9.09 5.69
C GLY A 222 0.05 -10.37 5.12
N GLY A 223 1.31 -10.28 4.66
CA GLY A 223 2.07 -11.44 4.21
C GLY A 223 2.86 -12.16 5.31
N ALA A 224 2.66 -11.85 6.59
CA ALA A 224 3.48 -12.37 7.67
C ALA A 224 3.23 -13.86 7.96
N MET A 225 4.18 -14.50 8.66
CA MET A 225 3.93 -15.80 9.29
C MET A 225 2.86 -15.67 10.38
N GLY A 226 2.34 -16.81 10.82
CA GLY A 226 1.43 -16.88 11.97
C GLY A 226 -0.02 -16.60 11.59
N ILE A 227 -0.64 -15.62 12.22
CA ILE A 227 -2.08 -15.31 12.02
C ILE A 227 -2.37 -14.91 10.57
N ASP A 228 -1.56 -14.04 9.95
CA ASP A 228 -1.78 -13.58 8.58
C ASP A 228 -1.82 -14.79 7.60
N ALA A 229 -0.81 -15.66 7.67
CA ALA A 229 -0.76 -16.86 6.84
C ALA A 229 -1.94 -17.82 7.12
N ALA A 230 -2.33 -18.00 8.39
CA ALA A 230 -3.45 -18.86 8.76
C ALA A 230 -4.78 -18.31 8.19
N ALA A 231 -4.98 -16.99 8.22
CA ALA A 231 -6.15 -16.33 7.65
C ALA A 231 -6.24 -16.56 6.12
N HIS A 232 -5.14 -16.35 5.39
CA HIS A 232 -5.13 -16.60 3.95
C HIS A 232 -5.40 -18.06 3.60
N TRP A 233 -4.79 -19.02 4.33
CA TRP A 233 -5.06 -20.44 4.12
C TRP A 233 -6.53 -20.80 4.39
N GLY A 234 -7.16 -20.18 5.41
CA GLY A 234 -8.59 -20.37 5.67
C GLY A 234 -9.47 -19.87 4.52
N ALA A 235 -9.18 -18.71 3.97
CA ALA A 235 -9.91 -18.18 2.81
C ALA A 235 -9.74 -19.06 1.55
N LEU A 236 -8.53 -19.57 1.30
CA LEU A 236 -8.26 -20.50 0.20
C LEU A 236 -9.00 -21.84 0.40
N GLU A 237 -9.17 -22.30 1.64
CA GLU A 237 -9.94 -23.50 1.96
C GLU A 237 -11.42 -23.36 1.63
N ALA A 238 -12.03 -22.22 1.94
CA ALA A 238 -13.40 -21.92 1.56
C ALA A 238 -13.62 -21.99 0.04
N MET A 239 -12.67 -21.48 -0.73
CA MET A 239 -12.72 -21.58 -2.18
C MET A 239 -12.68 -23.02 -2.69
N ASN A 240 -11.90 -23.88 -2.05
CA ASN A 240 -11.85 -25.31 -2.41
C ASN A 240 -13.17 -26.03 -2.10
N GLN A 241 -13.94 -25.58 -1.09
CA GLN A 241 -15.23 -26.15 -0.69
C GLN A 241 -16.37 -25.70 -1.60
N LEU A 242 -16.49 -24.39 -1.87
CA LEU A 242 -17.63 -23.81 -2.61
C LEU A 242 -17.34 -23.53 -4.09
N GLY A 243 -16.06 -23.55 -4.47
CA GLY A 243 -15.62 -23.08 -5.78
C GLY A 243 -15.47 -21.55 -5.85
N ALA A 244 -14.69 -21.11 -6.80
CA ALA A 244 -14.22 -19.73 -6.92
C ALA A 244 -15.31 -18.68 -7.27
N LYS A 245 -16.48 -19.13 -7.70
CA LYS A 245 -17.58 -18.22 -8.08
C LYS A 245 -18.45 -17.80 -6.88
N VAL A 246 -18.36 -18.53 -5.77
CA VAL A 246 -19.26 -18.35 -4.61
C VAL A 246 -18.51 -17.91 -3.37
N ALA A 247 -17.29 -18.43 -3.15
CA ALA A 247 -16.48 -18.06 -1.99
C ALA A 247 -15.93 -16.65 -2.11
N GLY A 248 -15.82 -15.97 -0.97
CA GLY A 248 -15.10 -14.71 -0.84
C GLY A 248 -13.62 -14.86 -1.17
N ARG A 249 -12.99 -13.74 -1.47
CA ARG A 249 -11.58 -13.67 -1.88
C ARG A 249 -10.64 -13.38 -0.71
N THR A 250 -9.35 -13.34 -0.99
CA THR A 250 -8.36 -12.84 -0.02
C THR A 250 -7.36 -11.91 -0.67
N VAL A 251 -6.94 -10.88 0.07
CA VAL A 251 -5.96 -9.89 -0.37
C VAL A 251 -4.83 -9.80 0.64
N ALA A 252 -3.61 -10.06 0.18
CA ALA A 252 -2.41 -9.97 0.99
C ALA A 252 -1.69 -8.64 0.74
N ILE A 253 -1.55 -7.80 1.77
CA ILE A 253 -0.88 -6.50 1.70
C ILE A 253 0.58 -6.63 2.11
N PHE A 254 1.51 -6.11 1.30
CA PHE A 254 2.95 -6.19 1.52
C PHE A 254 3.54 -4.84 1.96
N ALA A 255 4.63 -4.91 2.73
CA ALA A 255 5.31 -3.74 3.28
C ALA A 255 6.44 -3.21 2.40
N GLY A 256 6.83 -3.95 1.39
CA GLY A 256 7.78 -3.58 0.35
C GLY A 256 7.20 -3.86 -1.01
N GLY A 257 7.98 -3.62 -2.07
CA GLY A 257 7.58 -3.93 -3.44
C GLY A 257 7.35 -5.42 -3.65
N LEU A 258 6.54 -5.75 -4.65
CA LEU A 258 6.11 -7.13 -4.89
C LEU A 258 7.23 -8.04 -5.41
N ASP A 259 8.37 -7.48 -5.88
CA ASP A 259 9.58 -8.26 -6.19
C ASP A 259 10.25 -8.83 -4.92
N HIS A 260 9.96 -8.25 -3.76
CA HIS A 260 10.56 -8.58 -2.47
C HIS A 260 9.55 -9.14 -1.47
N CYS A 261 8.61 -9.95 -1.95
CA CYS A 261 7.63 -10.61 -1.08
C CYS A 261 8.31 -11.59 -0.13
N GLY A 262 7.97 -11.49 1.13
CA GLY A 262 8.47 -12.38 2.19
C GLY A 262 7.44 -12.56 3.31
N PRO A 263 7.64 -13.56 4.16
CA PRO A 263 8.79 -14.46 4.29
C PRO A 263 8.80 -15.60 3.25
N THR A 264 9.97 -16.16 3.00
CA THR A 264 10.15 -17.26 2.03
C THR A 264 9.34 -18.52 2.38
N THR A 265 9.07 -18.74 3.67
CA THR A 265 8.22 -19.84 4.15
C THR A 265 6.78 -19.75 3.64
N ASN A 266 6.33 -18.58 3.21
CA ASN A 266 4.97 -18.35 2.70
C ASN A 266 4.91 -18.31 1.16
N MET A 267 5.99 -18.59 0.43
CA MET A 267 6.00 -18.47 -1.04
C MET A 267 4.90 -19.32 -1.70
N ARG A 268 4.71 -20.57 -1.25
CA ARG A 268 3.61 -21.41 -1.75
C ARG A 268 2.23 -20.78 -1.52
N LEU A 269 2.02 -20.12 -0.38
CA LEU A 269 0.79 -19.39 -0.10
C LEU A 269 0.63 -18.22 -1.07
N PHE A 270 1.69 -17.47 -1.30
CA PHE A 270 1.67 -16.31 -2.20
C PHE A 270 1.39 -16.71 -3.65
N GLU A 271 1.90 -17.83 -4.11
CA GLU A 271 1.58 -18.40 -5.43
C GLU A 271 0.09 -18.75 -5.53
N GLN A 272 -0.47 -19.40 -4.50
CA GLN A 272 -1.90 -19.74 -4.46
C GLN A 272 -2.78 -18.48 -4.48
N ILE A 273 -2.40 -17.42 -3.75
CA ILE A 273 -3.11 -16.15 -3.73
C ILE A 273 -3.12 -15.52 -5.14
N CYS A 274 -2.02 -15.57 -5.88
CA CYS A 274 -1.95 -14.94 -7.21
C CYS A 274 -2.84 -15.59 -8.27
N THR A 275 -3.33 -16.80 -8.06
CA THR A 275 -4.12 -17.51 -9.07
C THR A 275 -5.53 -16.91 -9.25
N ARG A 276 -6.16 -16.41 -8.19
CA ARG A 276 -7.55 -15.90 -8.21
C ARG A 276 -7.83 -14.78 -7.19
N HIS A 277 -6.81 -14.36 -6.49
CA HIS A 277 -6.84 -13.36 -5.44
C HIS A 277 -5.77 -12.32 -5.73
N ALA A 278 -5.41 -11.46 -4.78
CA ALA A 278 -4.43 -10.42 -5.03
C ALA A 278 -3.36 -10.32 -3.95
N ARG A 279 -2.13 -10.10 -4.39
CA ARG A 279 -1.05 -9.53 -3.60
C ARG A 279 -0.93 -8.06 -3.95
N VAL A 280 -0.81 -7.20 -2.93
CA VAL A 280 -0.91 -5.75 -3.11
C VAL A 280 0.19 -5.05 -2.32
N SER A 281 0.75 -4.00 -2.91
CA SER A 281 1.66 -3.08 -2.27
C SER A 281 1.41 -1.64 -2.72
N GLU A 282 1.64 -0.67 -1.83
CA GLU A 282 1.71 0.75 -2.18
C GLU A 282 3.12 1.21 -2.62
N CYS A 283 4.09 0.31 -2.54
CA CYS A 283 5.48 0.59 -2.90
C CYS A 283 5.77 0.14 -4.33
N THR A 284 6.67 0.83 -5.01
CA THR A 284 7.18 0.38 -6.33
C THR A 284 7.76 -1.03 -6.24
N PRO A 285 7.72 -1.84 -7.32
CA PRO A 285 8.04 -3.28 -7.28
C PRO A 285 9.38 -3.63 -6.66
N SER A 286 10.41 -2.86 -6.95
CA SER A 286 11.78 -3.08 -6.45
C SER A 286 12.06 -2.55 -5.04
N THR A 287 11.05 -2.01 -4.34
CA THR A 287 11.24 -1.45 -2.99
C THR A 287 11.54 -2.53 -1.97
N ILE A 288 12.72 -2.46 -1.33
CA ILE A 288 13.11 -3.40 -0.27
C ILE A 288 12.30 -3.10 1.01
N PRO A 289 11.68 -4.13 1.65
CA PRO A 289 10.95 -3.94 2.89
C PRO A 289 11.88 -3.61 4.05
N GLU A 290 11.56 -2.55 4.80
CA GLU A 290 12.25 -2.10 6.01
C GLU A 290 11.33 -2.24 7.23
N PRO A 291 11.87 -2.34 8.46
CA PRO A 291 11.06 -2.50 9.67
C PRO A 291 9.94 -1.47 9.82
N ARG A 292 10.21 -0.19 9.54
CA ARG A 292 9.23 0.91 9.58
C ARG A 292 8.08 0.71 8.60
N ARG A 293 8.33 0.11 7.42
CA ARG A 293 7.32 -0.10 6.37
C ARG A 293 6.27 -1.14 6.78
N PHE A 294 6.61 -2.10 7.65
CA PHE A 294 5.64 -3.05 8.20
C PHE A 294 4.58 -2.36 9.07
N LEU A 295 4.98 -1.37 9.88
CA LEU A 295 4.05 -0.59 10.68
C LEU A 295 3.23 0.36 9.81
N LEU A 296 3.85 0.95 8.80
CA LEU A 296 3.20 1.83 7.85
C LEU A 296 2.13 1.08 7.03
N ARG A 297 2.46 -0.10 6.52
CA ARG A 297 1.55 -0.96 5.76
C ARG A 297 0.28 -1.33 6.54
N ASN A 298 0.39 -1.49 7.87
CA ASN A 298 -0.75 -1.91 8.70
C ASN A 298 -1.95 -0.95 8.60
N ARG A 299 -1.72 0.34 8.27
CA ARG A 299 -2.80 1.29 8.01
C ARG A 299 -3.65 0.89 6.80
N LEU A 300 -3.04 0.30 5.76
CA LEU A 300 -3.76 -0.17 4.58
C LEU A 300 -4.64 -1.38 4.91
N ILE A 301 -4.14 -2.31 5.75
CA ILE A 301 -4.94 -3.45 6.21
C ILE A 301 -6.17 -2.97 6.97
N ALA A 302 -6.02 -1.97 7.84
CA ALA A 302 -7.13 -1.41 8.58
C ALA A 302 -8.08 -0.59 7.69
N ALA A 303 -7.54 0.21 6.76
CA ALA A 303 -8.34 1.05 5.86
C ALA A 303 -9.22 0.22 4.90
N LEU A 304 -8.67 -0.87 4.37
CA LEU A 304 -9.39 -1.77 3.46
C LEU A 304 -10.50 -2.58 4.15
N ALA A 305 -10.56 -2.57 5.48
CA ALA A 305 -11.51 -3.37 6.24
C ALA A 305 -12.76 -2.58 6.62
N TYR A 306 -13.90 -3.25 6.60
CA TYR A 306 -15.11 -2.85 7.34
C TYR A 306 -14.97 -3.24 8.82
N SER A 307 -14.46 -4.46 9.07
CA SER A 307 -14.20 -4.98 10.40
C SER A 307 -12.77 -5.52 10.50
N VAL A 308 -12.10 -5.25 11.63
CA VAL A 308 -10.75 -5.74 11.93
C VAL A 308 -10.84 -6.72 13.10
N VAL A 309 -10.25 -7.91 12.97
CA VAL A 309 -10.17 -8.91 14.02
C VAL A 309 -8.71 -9.15 14.41
N VAL A 310 -8.39 -8.95 15.68
CA VAL A 310 -7.11 -9.35 16.27
C VAL A 310 -7.27 -10.77 16.84
N ALA A 311 -6.81 -11.77 16.09
CA ALA A 311 -7.02 -13.17 16.46
C ALA A 311 -6.10 -13.63 17.60
N GLN A 312 -4.87 -13.13 17.66
CA GLN A 312 -3.95 -13.35 18.78
C GLN A 312 -2.88 -12.25 18.81
N ALA A 313 -2.63 -11.66 19.96
CA ALA A 313 -1.59 -10.65 20.11
C ALA A 313 -0.96 -10.64 21.49
N ARG A 314 0.38 -10.47 21.55
CA ARG A 314 1.09 -10.08 22.77
C ARG A 314 0.95 -8.57 22.97
N LEU A 315 1.22 -8.05 24.18
CA LEU A 315 1.17 -6.61 24.49
C LEU A 315 2.04 -5.73 23.60
N ARG A 316 3.11 -6.26 23.03
CA ARG A 316 4.01 -5.54 22.10
C ARG A 316 3.93 -6.11 20.67
N SER A 317 2.75 -6.52 20.25
CA SER A 317 2.54 -7.05 18.89
C SER A 317 2.32 -5.93 17.88
N GLY A 318 2.87 -6.08 16.66
CA GLY A 318 2.54 -5.18 15.53
C GLY A 318 1.07 -5.17 15.15
N ALA A 319 0.30 -6.22 15.48
CA ALA A 319 -1.14 -6.26 15.26
C ALA A 319 -1.91 -5.20 16.08
N LEU A 320 -1.38 -4.79 17.25
CA LEU A 320 -1.97 -3.71 18.03
C LEU A 320 -1.85 -2.34 17.32
N ASN A 321 -0.84 -2.17 16.46
CA ASN A 321 -0.76 -0.99 15.60
C ASN A 321 -1.88 -0.98 14.55
N THR A 322 -2.23 -2.14 13.97
CA THR A 322 -3.39 -2.25 13.07
C THR A 322 -4.70 -1.97 13.82
N ALA A 323 -4.83 -2.44 15.06
CA ALA A 323 -5.96 -2.14 15.93
C ALA A 323 -6.09 -0.64 16.23
N GLY A 324 -4.97 0.04 16.49
CA GLY A 324 -4.94 1.50 16.65
C GLY A 324 -5.46 2.24 15.42
N TRP A 325 -5.00 1.87 14.23
CA TRP A 325 -5.50 2.41 12.96
C TRP A 325 -6.99 2.16 12.76
N ALA A 326 -7.47 0.95 13.08
CA ALA A 326 -8.89 0.61 13.00
C ALA A 326 -9.74 1.56 13.87
N ASN A 327 -9.33 1.82 15.11
CA ASN A 327 -10.02 2.73 16.01
C ASN A 327 -9.98 4.19 15.50
N GLU A 328 -8.84 4.67 15.01
CA GLU A 328 -8.71 6.02 14.45
C GLU A 328 -9.63 6.26 13.23
N MET A 329 -9.86 5.23 12.41
CA MET A 329 -10.76 5.27 11.24
C MET A 329 -12.19 4.81 11.56
N ASN A 330 -12.55 4.62 12.84
CA ASN A 330 -13.86 4.13 13.29
C ASN A 330 -14.25 2.79 12.64
N ARG A 331 -13.28 1.91 12.37
CA ARG A 331 -13.56 0.54 11.92
C ARG A 331 -14.05 -0.30 13.11
N ARG A 332 -14.93 -1.24 12.85
CA ARG A 332 -15.36 -2.21 13.87
C ARG A 332 -14.15 -3.07 14.25
N LEU A 333 -13.77 -3.02 15.53
CA LEU A 333 -12.61 -3.74 16.02
C LEU A 333 -13.05 -4.85 16.98
N PHE A 334 -12.60 -6.07 16.70
CA PHE A 334 -12.84 -7.26 17.49
C PHE A 334 -11.52 -7.86 17.96
N ALA A 335 -11.53 -8.49 19.13
CA ALA A 335 -10.41 -9.25 19.63
C ALA A 335 -10.88 -10.61 20.15
N VAL A 336 -10.10 -11.64 19.82
CA VAL A 336 -10.35 -13.00 20.28
C VAL A 336 -9.79 -13.14 21.69
N PRO A 337 -10.63 -13.51 22.70
CA PRO A 337 -10.16 -13.72 24.07
C PRO A 337 -9.27 -14.97 24.15
N GLY A 338 -8.47 -15.04 25.20
CA GLY A 338 -7.67 -16.23 25.47
C GLY A 338 -7.27 -16.29 26.94
N GLU A 339 -6.51 -17.32 27.29
CA GLU A 339 -6.08 -17.54 28.67
C GLU A 339 -5.33 -16.34 29.23
N ILE A 340 -5.71 -15.88 30.42
CA ILE A 340 -5.10 -14.72 31.09
C ILE A 340 -3.65 -14.99 31.52
N THR A 341 -3.28 -16.27 31.70
CA THR A 341 -1.95 -16.71 32.09
C THR A 341 -0.99 -16.84 30.90
N THR A 342 -1.51 -16.81 29.66
CA THR A 342 -0.72 -17.01 28.44
C THR A 342 -0.37 -15.67 27.81
N PRO A 343 0.93 -15.26 27.77
CA PRO A 343 1.34 -13.96 27.24
C PRO A 343 0.92 -13.73 25.76
N ALA A 344 0.68 -14.80 25.00
CA ALA A 344 0.26 -14.74 23.61
C ALA A 344 -1.12 -14.08 23.43
N HIS A 345 -1.97 -14.08 24.46
CA HIS A 345 -3.33 -13.52 24.44
C HIS A 345 -3.43 -12.16 25.16
N ALA A 346 -2.38 -11.73 25.85
CA ALA A 346 -2.41 -10.56 26.69
C ALA A 346 -2.78 -9.27 25.94
N GLY A 347 -2.40 -9.13 24.67
CA GLY A 347 -2.76 -7.98 23.84
C GLY A 347 -4.24 -7.97 23.47
N CYS A 348 -4.83 -9.11 23.08
CA CYS A 348 -6.26 -9.23 22.80
C CYS A 348 -7.08 -8.96 24.06
N ASN A 349 -6.74 -9.63 25.18
CA ASN A 349 -7.42 -9.43 26.45
C ASN A 349 -7.35 -7.97 26.92
N ARG A 350 -6.24 -7.28 26.66
CA ARG A 350 -6.07 -5.86 26.97
C ARG A 350 -6.97 -4.97 26.13
N LEU A 351 -7.06 -5.20 24.81
CA LEU A 351 -7.97 -4.47 23.92
C LEU A 351 -9.43 -4.60 24.39
N ILE A 352 -9.84 -5.79 24.83
CA ILE A 352 -11.19 -6.05 25.36
C ILE A 352 -11.39 -5.33 26.70
N ALA A 353 -10.45 -5.49 27.63
CA ALA A 353 -10.54 -4.88 28.96
C ALA A 353 -10.58 -3.34 28.92
N ASP A 354 -9.84 -2.74 27.98
CA ASP A 354 -9.81 -1.28 27.78
C ASP A 354 -11.00 -0.79 26.91
N GLN A 355 -11.92 -1.66 26.54
CA GLN A 355 -13.08 -1.36 25.67
C GLN A 355 -12.68 -0.78 24.30
N GLN A 356 -11.47 -1.07 23.85
CA GLN A 356 -10.97 -0.68 22.53
C GLN A 356 -11.44 -1.64 21.43
N ALA A 357 -11.76 -2.90 21.77
CA ALA A 357 -12.29 -3.91 20.88
C ALA A 357 -13.45 -4.66 21.52
N SER A 358 -14.44 -5.03 20.70
CA SER A 358 -15.48 -5.96 21.11
C SER A 358 -14.91 -7.37 21.21
N LEU A 359 -15.38 -8.15 22.18
CA LEU A 359 -15.03 -9.56 22.29
C LEU A 359 -15.67 -10.33 21.13
N LEU A 360 -14.86 -11.11 20.41
CA LEU A 360 -15.35 -12.09 19.45
C LEU A 360 -15.60 -13.41 20.16
N SER A 361 -16.86 -13.83 20.26
CA SER A 361 -17.28 -15.01 21.02
C SER A 361 -17.29 -16.29 20.20
N SER A 362 -17.35 -16.19 18.86
CA SER A 362 -17.42 -17.33 17.95
C SER A 362 -16.72 -17.04 16.63
N THR A 363 -16.11 -18.07 16.01
CA THR A 363 -15.53 -17.97 14.66
C THR A 363 -16.57 -18.10 13.55
N SER A 364 -17.78 -18.55 13.88
CA SER A 364 -18.90 -18.67 12.94
C SER A 364 -19.92 -17.51 13.06
N ASP A 365 -19.72 -16.58 13.98
CA ASP A 365 -20.55 -15.40 14.15
C ASP A 365 -20.16 -14.29 13.14
N ILE A 366 -20.43 -14.58 11.89
CA ILE A 366 -20.11 -13.64 10.79
C ILE A 366 -21.09 -12.46 10.78
N GLU A 367 -22.31 -12.60 11.30
CA GLU A 367 -23.25 -11.50 11.45
C GLU A 367 -22.69 -10.40 12.36
N GLN A 368 -22.01 -10.77 13.43
CA GLN A 368 -21.32 -9.82 14.29
C GLN A 368 -20.27 -8.99 13.52
N LEU A 369 -19.57 -9.60 12.56
CA LEU A 369 -18.54 -8.95 11.75
C LEU A 369 -19.12 -8.16 10.57
N CYS A 370 -20.08 -8.75 9.85
CA CYS A 370 -20.45 -8.29 8.51
C CYS A 370 -21.95 -8.10 8.28
N HIS A 371 -22.84 -8.61 9.14
CA HIS A 371 -24.31 -8.54 9.13
C HIS A 371 -25.04 -9.36 8.06
N GLU A 372 -24.44 -9.64 6.89
CA GLU A 372 -25.12 -10.30 5.77
C GLU A 372 -24.16 -11.14 4.95
N THR A 373 -24.66 -12.23 4.38
CA THR A 373 -23.96 -12.97 3.34
C THR A 373 -23.91 -12.17 2.05
N HIS A 374 -22.74 -12.10 1.43
CA HIS A 374 -22.57 -11.48 0.13
C HIS A 374 -22.46 -12.55 -0.95
N ALA A 375 -23.25 -12.42 -2.00
CA ALA A 375 -22.89 -13.05 -3.24
C ALA A 375 -21.60 -12.37 -3.75
N PRO A 376 -20.57 -13.11 -4.20
CA PRO A 376 -19.38 -12.50 -4.76
C PRO A 376 -19.79 -11.61 -5.92
N SER A 377 -19.55 -10.32 -5.83
CA SER A 377 -19.81 -9.42 -6.95
C SER A 377 -18.73 -9.68 -8.00
N ILE A 378 -19.05 -10.50 -8.98
CA ILE A 378 -18.32 -10.51 -10.23
C ILE A 378 -18.80 -9.25 -10.97
N ARG A 379 -18.13 -8.13 -10.76
CA ARG A 379 -18.29 -6.99 -11.68
C ARG A 379 -17.60 -7.39 -12.98
N PRO A 380 -18.30 -7.24 -14.11
CA PRO A 380 -17.81 -7.64 -15.44
C PRO A 380 -16.54 -6.88 -15.84
#